data_46b73e8fdbbea3bf206549056c5d6444
#
_entry.id   46b73e8fdbbea3bf206549056c5d6444
#
_cell.length_a   1.000
_cell.length_b   1.000
_cell.length_c   1.000
_cell.angle_alpha   90.00
_cell.angle_beta   90.00
_cell.angle_gamma   90.00
#
_symmetry.space_group_name_H-M   'P 1'
#
loop_
_entity.id
_entity.type
_entity.pdbx_description
1 polymer ?
#
loop_
_entity_poly.entity_id
_entity_poly.type
_entity_poly.pdbx_seq_one_letter_code
_entity_poly.pdbx_strand_id
1 'polypeptide(L)'
;MNASFVGKPLRSLCVTVTAILAFASVSRAQLNQSAGPNLGTAANEGQQRMELSNMDALGDKDEVAAFQAFSKEQQPARKIQLGNKFLQKYPKSPLAERIDVGMMNVYDAQQDWKDTYLFADNALALKPDDVDVLTTVAWTIPHVYTPKDPDGDGELNKAELYAKHALEVLANIPKPTNMNDAQFTASKSKRYVQAHSALGLVYFRREDYDNSEKELEQSTKDNPTPDPTDLYVLGADLQNLNRYGDAADAFRGCGQIAGALQDQCKQYADAAKRQADLLKPK
;
A
#
# COMPACT_ATOMS: atom_id res chain seq x y z
N MET A 1 -43.42 -7.44 57.04
CA MET A 1 -43.61 -7.27 55.59
C MET A 1 -42.41 -6.57 55.05
N ASN A 2 -41.41 -7.36 54.60
CA ASN A 2 -40.16 -6.86 54.03
C ASN A 2 -40.19 -7.11 52.53
N ALA A 3 -40.25 -6.06 51.73
CA ALA A 3 -40.14 -6.13 50.28
C ALA A 3 -38.69 -5.91 49.89
N SER A 4 -38.03 -6.99 49.50
CA SER A 4 -36.67 -6.95 48.91
C SER A 4 -36.78 -6.45 47.47
N PHE A 5 -36.19 -5.30 47.17
CA PHE A 5 -36.00 -4.80 45.83
C PHE A 5 -34.75 -5.47 45.24
N VAL A 6 -34.96 -6.46 44.40
CA VAL A 6 -33.89 -7.07 43.60
C VAL A 6 -33.67 -6.20 42.37
N GLY A 7 -32.57 -5.44 42.39
CA GLY A 7 -32.09 -4.68 41.25
C GLY A 7 -31.72 -5.61 40.10
N LYS A 8 -32.37 -5.43 38.95
CA LYS A 8 -31.97 -6.10 37.69
C LYS A 8 -30.63 -5.54 37.24
N PRO A 9 -29.64 -6.40 36.84
CA PRO A 9 -28.43 -5.91 36.28
C PRO A 9 -28.71 -5.22 34.92
N LEU A 10 -28.22 -3.99 34.79
CA LEU A 10 -28.12 -3.33 33.47
C LEU A 10 -27.35 -4.27 32.52
N ARG A 11 -28.06 -4.81 31.54
CA ARG A 11 -27.41 -5.46 30.40
C ARG A 11 -26.64 -4.38 29.68
N SER A 12 -25.31 -4.49 29.78
CA SER A 12 -24.37 -3.77 28.92
C SER A 12 -24.76 -4.08 27.47
N LEU A 13 -25.31 -3.08 26.77
CA LEU A 13 -25.43 -3.12 25.32
C LEU A 13 -24.02 -3.02 24.76
N CYS A 14 -23.37 -4.17 24.59
CA CYS A 14 -22.24 -4.28 23.69
C CYS A 14 -22.76 -4.01 22.28
N VAL A 15 -22.74 -2.76 21.86
CA VAL A 15 -22.88 -2.40 20.45
C VAL A 15 -21.57 -2.81 19.79
N THR A 16 -21.51 -4.06 19.39
CA THR A 16 -20.52 -4.49 18.41
C THR A 16 -20.82 -3.71 17.14
N VAL A 17 -20.13 -2.59 16.97
CA VAL A 17 -20.04 -1.91 15.67
C VAL A 17 -19.21 -2.80 14.79
N THR A 18 -19.87 -3.78 14.18
CA THR A 18 -19.30 -4.47 13.04
C THR A 18 -19.23 -3.43 11.93
N ALA A 19 -18.12 -2.70 11.87
CA ALA A 19 -17.79 -1.87 10.74
C ALA A 19 -17.59 -2.83 9.56
N ILE A 20 -18.69 -3.16 8.88
CA ILE A 20 -18.63 -3.76 7.55
C ILE A 20 -18.00 -2.67 6.68
N LEU A 21 -16.69 -2.72 6.55
CA LEU A 21 -15.96 -1.96 5.54
C LEU A 21 -16.38 -2.51 4.18
N ALA A 22 -17.58 -2.12 3.73
CA ALA A 22 -17.82 -2.05 2.31
C ALA A 22 -16.89 -0.93 1.81
N PHE A 23 -15.66 -1.27 1.42
CA PHE A 23 -14.90 -0.39 0.56
C PHE A 23 -15.74 -0.22 -0.70
N ALA A 24 -16.51 0.87 -0.75
CA ALA A 24 -16.91 1.41 -2.02
C ALA A 24 -15.62 1.47 -2.83
N SER A 25 -15.61 0.87 -4.00
CA SER A 25 -14.48 0.84 -4.93
C SER A 25 -13.79 2.19 -4.89
N VAL A 26 -12.66 2.27 -4.19
CA VAL A 26 -11.83 3.46 -4.13
C VAL A 26 -11.41 3.70 -5.57
N SER A 27 -11.94 4.77 -6.18
CA SER A 27 -11.65 5.02 -7.58
C SER A 27 -10.15 5.28 -7.69
N ARG A 28 -9.53 4.74 -8.70
CA ARG A 28 -8.09 4.85 -8.99
C ARG A 28 -7.57 6.30 -8.98
N ALA A 29 -8.42 7.27 -9.29
CA ALA A 29 -8.08 8.68 -9.15
C ALA A 29 -7.65 9.04 -7.73
N GLN A 30 -8.09 8.29 -6.71
CA GLN A 30 -7.73 8.50 -5.32
C GLN A 30 -6.47 7.72 -4.93
N LEU A 31 -6.29 6.50 -5.43
CA LEU A 31 -5.04 5.73 -5.30
C LEU A 31 -3.86 6.47 -5.96
N ASN A 32 -4.09 7.13 -7.11
CA ASN A 32 -3.07 7.95 -7.78
C ASN A 32 -2.84 9.34 -7.14
N GLN A 33 -3.72 9.85 -6.31
CA GLN A 33 -3.49 11.11 -5.60
C GLN A 33 -2.60 10.92 -4.34
N SER A 34 -2.62 9.75 -3.73
CA SER A 34 -1.67 9.35 -2.69
C SER A 34 -0.32 8.92 -3.27
N ALA A 35 -0.30 8.46 -4.52
CA ALA A 35 0.92 8.33 -5.29
C ALA A 35 1.39 9.75 -5.70
N GLY A 36 2.09 10.43 -4.82
CA GLY A 36 2.81 11.68 -5.17
C GLY A 36 3.67 11.46 -6.41
N PRO A 37 4.14 12.54 -7.08
CA PRO A 37 4.85 12.44 -8.34
C PRO A 37 5.96 11.41 -8.19
N ASN A 38 5.98 10.46 -9.09
CA ASN A 38 6.89 9.32 -9.11
C ASN A 38 8.33 9.85 -9.04
N LEU A 39 8.90 10.00 -7.84
CA LEU A 39 10.30 10.41 -7.65
C LEU A 39 11.27 9.42 -8.31
N GLY A 40 10.75 8.23 -8.68
CA GLY A 40 11.44 7.26 -9.52
C GLY A 40 11.68 7.76 -10.94
N THR A 41 10.89 8.69 -11.50
CA THR A 41 11.05 9.06 -12.90
C THR A 41 12.29 9.91 -13.16
N ALA A 42 12.64 10.88 -12.34
CA ALA A 42 13.81 11.74 -12.59
C ALA A 42 15.13 11.04 -12.22
N ALA A 43 15.18 10.30 -11.12
CA ALA A 43 16.33 9.47 -10.77
C ALA A 43 16.45 8.26 -11.73
N ASN A 44 15.31 7.70 -12.15
CA ASN A 44 15.23 6.62 -13.11
C ASN A 44 15.61 7.06 -14.54
N GLU A 45 15.29 8.29 -14.96
CA GLU A 45 15.72 8.84 -16.26
C GLU A 45 17.24 9.03 -16.33
N GLY A 46 17.90 9.44 -15.24
CA GLY A 46 19.36 9.54 -15.16
C GLY A 46 20.03 8.17 -15.16
N GLN A 47 19.51 7.22 -14.39
CA GLN A 47 19.94 5.83 -14.41
C GLN A 47 19.64 5.16 -15.75
N GLN A 48 18.45 5.32 -16.31
CA GLN A 48 18.10 4.83 -17.63
C GLN A 48 19.02 5.37 -18.73
N ARG A 49 19.44 6.65 -18.68
CA ARG A 49 20.39 7.20 -19.66
C ARG A 49 21.80 6.63 -19.51
N MET A 50 22.31 6.48 -18.27
CA MET A 50 23.61 5.85 -18.02
C MET A 50 23.58 4.35 -18.37
N GLU A 51 22.48 3.68 -18.08
CA GLU A 51 22.30 2.26 -18.39
C GLU A 51 22.07 2.03 -19.89
N LEU A 52 21.39 2.94 -20.59
CA LEU A 52 21.27 2.92 -22.05
C LEU A 52 22.62 3.11 -22.74
N SER A 53 23.54 3.92 -22.19
CA SER A 53 24.90 4.05 -22.71
C SER A 53 25.77 2.80 -22.46
N ASN A 54 25.45 2.01 -21.43
CA ASN A 54 26.11 0.74 -21.13
C ASN A 54 25.40 -0.48 -21.76
N MET A 55 24.21 -0.32 -22.33
CA MET A 55 23.42 -1.42 -22.90
C MET A 55 24.04 -1.99 -24.18
N ASP A 56 24.83 -1.20 -24.93
CA ASP A 56 25.60 -1.73 -26.05
C ASP A 56 26.69 -2.75 -25.62
N ALA A 57 26.97 -2.83 -24.30
CA ALA A 57 27.85 -3.82 -23.69
C ALA A 57 27.09 -5.02 -23.07
N LEU A 58 25.75 -4.96 -22.95
CA LEU A 58 24.95 -5.92 -22.19
C LEU A 58 24.18 -6.93 -23.04
N GLY A 59 24.10 -6.78 -24.37
CA GLY A 59 23.29 -7.70 -25.15
C GLY A 59 23.42 -7.58 -26.68
N ASP A 60 22.75 -8.49 -27.37
CA ASP A 60 22.46 -8.43 -28.79
C ASP A 60 21.73 -7.11 -29.13
N LYS A 61 22.17 -6.44 -30.21
CA LYS A 61 21.56 -5.18 -30.69
C LYS A 61 20.04 -5.29 -30.89
N ASP A 62 19.57 -6.45 -31.31
CA ASP A 62 18.15 -6.73 -31.51
C ASP A 62 17.40 -6.82 -30.16
N GLU A 63 18.03 -7.35 -29.12
CA GLU A 63 17.48 -7.42 -27.76
C GLU A 63 17.32 -6.02 -27.16
N VAL A 64 18.35 -5.20 -27.26
CA VAL A 64 18.33 -3.80 -26.82
C VAL A 64 17.26 -3.00 -27.58
N ALA A 65 17.16 -3.17 -28.90
CA ALA A 65 16.12 -2.50 -29.69
C ALA A 65 14.70 -2.94 -29.28
N ALA A 66 14.50 -4.23 -29.00
CA ALA A 66 13.21 -4.75 -28.54
C ALA A 66 12.84 -4.19 -27.14
N PHE A 67 13.79 -4.13 -26.20
CA PHE A 67 13.60 -3.50 -24.89
C PHE A 67 13.26 -2.01 -25.02
N GLN A 68 13.98 -1.27 -25.87
CA GLN A 68 13.69 0.15 -26.10
C GLN A 68 12.31 0.36 -26.71
N ALA A 69 11.87 -0.51 -27.63
CA ALA A 69 10.52 -0.45 -28.18
C ALA A 69 9.44 -0.64 -27.09
N PHE A 70 9.64 -1.62 -26.20
CA PHE A 70 8.76 -1.83 -25.03
C PHE A 70 8.76 -0.61 -24.11
N SER A 71 9.93 -0.10 -23.73
CA SER A 71 10.07 0.99 -22.76
C SER A 71 9.41 2.28 -23.23
N LYS A 72 9.46 2.59 -24.52
CA LYS A 72 8.90 3.79 -25.13
C LYS A 72 7.38 3.69 -25.41
N GLU A 73 6.85 2.47 -25.44
CA GLU A 73 5.44 2.25 -25.77
C GLU A 73 4.52 2.78 -24.65
N GLN A 74 3.52 3.57 -25.03
CA GLN A 74 2.56 4.18 -24.10
C GLN A 74 1.17 3.50 -24.18
N GLN A 75 0.85 2.82 -25.28
CA GLN A 75 -0.41 2.13 -25.42
C GLN A 75 -0.38 0.79 -24.66
N PRO A 76 -1.23 0.58 -23.63
CA PRO A 76 -1.18 -0.59 -22.77
C PRO A 76 -1.21 -1.91 -23.54
N ALA A 77 -2.16 -2.10 -24.45
CA ALA A 77 -2.30 -3.34 -25.23
C ALA A 77 -1.06 -3.64 -26.07
N ARG A 78 -0.46 -2.61 -26.69
CA ARG A 78 0.75 -2.78 -27.48
C ARG A 78 1.97 -3.03 -26.62
N LYS A 79 2.07 -2.37 -25.46
CA LYS A 79 3.13 -2.60 -24.48
C LYS A 79 3.12 -4.05 -23.98
N ILE A 80 1.94 -4.60 -23.67
CA ILE A 80 1.76 -6.01 -23.31
C ILE A 80 2.25 -6.94 -24.44
N GLN A 81 1.88 -6.66 -25.70
CA GLN A 81 2.34 -7.46 -26.84
C GLN A 81 3.88 -7.45 -26.97
N LEU A 82 4.49 -6.27 -26.82
CA LEU A 82 5.95 -6.12 -26.90
C LEU A 82 6.66 -6.83 -25.72
N GLY A 83 6.13 -6.73 -24.51
CA GLY A 83 6.66 -7.41 -23.35
C GLY A 83 6.62 -8.93 -23.50
N ASN A 84 5.46 -9.48 -23.87
CA ASN A 84 5.32 -10.92 -24.11
C ASN A 84 6.27 -11.42 -25.22
N LYS A 85 6.38 -10.66 -26.30
CA LYS A 85 7.32 -11.00 -27.39
C LYS A 85 8.76 -10.97 -26.93
N PHE A 86 9.13 -10.01 -26.09
CA PHE A 86 10.48 -9.91 -25.52
C PHE A 86 10.79 -11.12 -24.65
N LEU A 87 9.94 -11.41 -23.66
CA LEU A 87 10.13 -12.53 -22.73
C LEU A 87 10.16 -13.89 -23.44
N GLN A 88 9.36 -14.06 -24.50
CA GLN A 88 9.40 -15.26 -25.33
C GLN A 88 10.70 -15.41 -26.10
N LYS A 89 11.21 -14.31 -26.69
CA LYS A 89 12.42 -14.34 -27.53
C LYS A 89 13.70 -14.36 -26.71
N TYR A 90 13.70 -13.70 -25.55
CA TYR A 90 14.88 -13.51 -24.69
C TYR A 90 14.63 -13.93 -23.23
N PRO A 91 14.28 -15.20 -22.97
CA PRO A 91 13.84 -15.64 -21.62
C PRO A 91 14.95 -15.60 -20.55
N LYS A 92 16.20 -15.44 -20.96
CA LYS A 92 17.38 -15.35 -20.08
C LYS A 92 18.02 -13.96 -20.11
N SER A 93 17.33 -12.98 -20.65
CA SER A 93 17.82 -11.62 -20.72
C SER A 93 18.04 -11.01 -19.34
N PRO A 94 19.12 -10.29 -19.10
CA PRO A 94 19.28 -9.47 -17.92
C PRO A 94 18.27 -8.30 -17.87
N LEU A 95 17.56 -8.03 -18.97
CA LEU A 95 16.52 -7.02 -19.08
C LEU A 95 15.11 -7.58 -18.79
N ALA A 96 14.98 -8.90 -18.59
CA ALA A 96 13.67 -9.56 -18.36
C ALA A 96 12.98 -8.99 -17.12
N GLU A 97 13.72 -8.79 -16.02
CA GLU A 97 13.15 -8.19 -14.79
C GLU A 97 12.47 -6.84 -15.07
N ARG A 98 13.11 -5.97 -15.87
CA ARG A 98 12.53 -4.65 -16.21
C ARG A 98 11.31 -4.76 -17.12
N ILE A 99 11.25 -5.78 -17.97
CA ILE A 99 10.04 -6.08 -18.74
C ILE A 99 8.92 -6.51 -17.78
N ASP A 100 9.21 -7.43 -16.84
CA ASP A 100 8.24 -7.91 -15.87
C ASP A 100 7.71 -6.75 -14.99
N VAL A 101 8.57 -5.88 -14.47
CA VAL A 101 8.16 -4.66 -13.74
C VAL A 101 7.28 -3.74 -14.61
N GLY A 102 7.66 -3.55 -15.87
CA GLY A 102 6.87 -2.75 -16.82
C GLY A 102 5.50 -3.37 -17.12
N MET A 103 5.41 -4.70 -17.21
CA MET A 103 4.17 -5.45 -17.38
C MET A 103 3.29 -5.36 -16.12
N MET A 104 3.88 -5.59 -14.93
CA MET A 104 3.21 -5.39 -13.64
C MET A 104 2.53 -4.01 -13.59
N ASN A 105 3.26 -2.94 -13.91
CA ASN A 105 2.73 -1.58 -13.89
C ASN A 105 1.58 -1.36 -14.89
N VAL A 106 1.60 -2.03 -16.04
CA VAL A 106 0.51 -1.93 -17.02
C VAL A 106 -0.74 -2.64 -16.51
N TYR A 107 -0.62 -3.82 -15.92
CA TYR A 107 -1.74 -4.57 -15.39
C TYR A 107 -2.30 -3.95 -14.11
N ASP A 108 -1.44 -3.46 -13.21
CA ASP A 108 -1.85 -2.65 -12.06
C ASP A 108 -2.68 -1.45 -12.53
N ALA A 109 -2.20 -0.77 -13.60
CA ALA A 109 -2.92 0.32 -14.21
C ALA A 109 -4.29 -0.07 -14.75
N GLN A 110 -4.53 -1.29 -15.13
CA GLN A 110 -5.81 -1.82 -15.60
C GLN A 110 -6.63 -2.47 -14.48
N GLN A 111 -6.12 -2.53 -13.25
CA GLN A 111 -6.71 -3.24 -12.12
C GLN A 111 -6.86 -4.76 -12.38
N ASP A 112 -6.00 -5.31 -13.20
CA ASP A 112 -5.86 -6.74 -13.38
C ASP A 112 -4.88 -7.29 -12.35
N TRP A 113 -5.39 -7.55 -11.16
CA TRP A 113 -4.57 -7.95 -10.00
C TRP A 113 -3.88 -9.29 -10.21
N LYS A 114 -4.54 -10.20 -10.91
CA LYS A 114 -3.97 -11.52 -11.21
C LYS A 114 -2.66 -11.39 -12.00
N ASP A 115 -2.69 -10.67 -13.09
CA ASP A 115 -1.50 -10.49 -13.93
C ASP A 115 -0.51 -9.50 -13.29
N THR A 116 -0.99 -8.52 -12.52
CA THR A 116 -0.12 -7.67 -11.69
C THR A 116 0.76 -8.51 -10.78
N TYR A 117 0.18 -9.43 -10.00
CA TYR A 117 0.93 -10.27 -9.07
C TYR A 117 1.81 -11.29 -9.78
N LEU A 118 1.35 -11.85 -10.89
CA LEU A 118 2.17 -12.76 -11.71
C LEU A 118 3.47 -12.10 -12.18
N PHE A 119 3.38 -10.91 -12.75
CA PHE A 119 4.56 -10.21 -13.26
C PHE A 119 5.43 -9.64 -12.13
N ALA A 120 4.85 -9.27 -11.01
CA ALA A 120 5.61 -8.92 -9.81
C ALA A 120 6.42 -10.11 -9.28
N ASP A 121 5.81 -11.29 -9.17
CA ASP A 121 6.49 -12.51 -8.72
C ASP A 121 7.63 -12.90 -9.69
N ASN A 122 7.43 -12.75 -11.00
CA ASN A 122 8.48 -12.97 -12.01
C ASN A 122 9.64 -11.97 -11.82
N ALA A 123 9.35 -10.69 -11.63
CA ALA A 123 10.37 -9.68 -11.39
C ALA A 123 11.16 -9.97 -10.10
N LEU A 124 10.46 -10.31 -9.00
CA LEU A 124 11.10 -10.65 -7.72
C LEU A 124 11.89 -11.97 -7.78
N ALA A 125 11.52 -12.92 -8.64
CA ALA A 125 12.32 -14.11 -8.86
C ALA A 125 13.70 -13.80 -9.47
N LEU A 126 13.81 -12.71 -10.24
CA LEU A 126 15.06 -12.23 -10.84
C LEU A 126 15.80 -11.23 -9.94
N LYS A 127 15.05 -10.42 -9.19
CA LYS A 127 15.59 -9.39 -8.29
C LYS A 127 14.78 -9.36 -6.98
N PRO A 128 15.09 -10.26 -6.03
CA PRO A 128 14.31 -10.43 -4.80
C PRO A 128 14.19 -9.17 -3.94
N ASP A 129 15.20 -8.31 -3.98
CA ASP A 129 15.30 -7.09 -3.16
C ASP A 129 14.79 -5.83 -3.88
N ASP A 130 13.95 -5.98 -4.91
CA ASP A 130 13.34 -4.81 -5.56
C ASP A 130 12.26 -4.20 -4.67
N VAL A 131 12.67 -3.17 -3.91
CA VAL A 131 11.82 -2.51 -2.93
C VAL A 131 10.58 -1.88 -3.58
N ASP A 132 10.67 -1.38 -4.81
CA ASP A 132 9.54 -0.77 -5.50
C ASP A 132 8.46 -1.82 -5.84
N VAL A 133 8.87 -2.99 -6.31
CA VAL A 133 7.96 -4.11 -6.56
C VAL A 133 7.37 -4.63 -5.25
N LEU A 134 8.23 -4.91 -4.25
CA LEU A 134 7.81 -5.40 -2.93
C LEU A 134 6.76 -4.48 -2.29
N THR A 135 7.04 -3.18 -2.20
CA THR A 135 6.11 -2.23 -1.55
C THR A 135 4.84 -1.99 -2.36
N THR A 136 4.91 -2.01 -3.70
CA THR A 136 3.74 -1.85 -4.56
C THR A 136 2.76 -3.00 -4.34
N VAL A 137 3.23 -4.24 -4.44
CA VAL A 137 2.35 -5.41 -4.27
C VAL A 137 1.84 -5.52 -2.84
N ALA A 138 2.72 -5.35 -1.84
CA ALA A 138 2.35 -5.39 -0.44
C ALA A 138 1.24 -4.37 -0.10
N TRP A 139 1.35 -3.16 -0.64
CA TRP A 139 0.36 -2.10 -0.42
C TRP A 139 -0.94 -2.35 -1.17
N THR A 140 -0.87 -2.84 -2.42
CA THR A 140 -2.06 -3.05 -3.27
C THR A 140 -2.97 -4.13 -2.69
N ILE A 141 -2.41 -5.26 -2.28
CA ILE A 141 -3.19 -6.43 -1.81
C ILE A 141 -4.23 -6.06 -0.73
N PRO A 142 -3.87 -5.49 0.44
CA PRO A 142 -4.86 -5.23 1.49
C PRO A 142 -5.83 -4.10 1.12
N HIS A 143 -5.50 -3.22 0.17
CA HIS A 143 -6.41 -2.19 -0.33
C HIS A 143 -7.52 -2.75 -1.23
N VAL A 144 -7.22 -3.79 -2.01
CA VAL A 144 -8.19 -4.42 -2.92
C VAL A 144 -8.78 -5.71 -2.36
N TYR A 145 -8.32 -6.14 -1.20
CA TYR A 145 -8.76 -7.36 -0.52
C TYR A 145 -10.27 -7.44 -0.36
N THR A 146 -10.83 -8.59 -0.68
CA THR A 146 -12.23 -8.90 -0.39
C THR A 146 -12.32 -10.19 0.44
N PRO A 147 -13.11 -10.22 1.55
CA PRO A 147 -13.25 -11.41 2.40
C PRO A 147 -13.86 -12.63 1.68
N LYS A 148 -14.37 -12.44 0.47
CA LYS A 148 -14.98 -13.51 -0.34
C LYS A 148 -14.01 -14.14 -1.33
N ASP A 149 -12.80 -13.60 -1.43
CA ASP A 149 -11.78 -14.16 -2.30
C ASP A 149 -11.32 -15.51 -1.72
N PRO A 150 -11.36 -16.61 -2.49
CA PRO A 150 -10.93 -17.92 -2.01
C PRO A 150 -9.47 -17.99 -1.57
N ASP A 151 -8.61 -17.13 -2.10
CA ASP A 151 -7.17 -17.05 -1.77
C ASP A 151 -6.81 -15.81 -0.95
N GLY A 152 -7.81 -15.10 -0.42
CA GLY A 152 -7.59 -13.83 0.29
C GLY A 152 -6.58 -13.92 1.43
N ASP A 153 -6.60 -15.00 2.21
CA ASP A 153 -5.62 -15.21 3.29
C ASP A 153 -4.20 -15.45 2.74
N GLY A 154 -4.06 -16.15 1.63
CA GLY A 154 -2.78 -16.36 0.95
C GLY A 154 -2.21 -15.04 0.44
N GLU A 155 -3.04 -14.19 -0.15
CA GLU A 155 -2.64 -12.85 -0.59
C GLU A 155 -2.24 -11.94 0.58
N LEU A 156 -2.99 -11.95 1.69
CA LEU A 156 -2.60 -11.20 2.89
C LEU A 156 -1.26 -11.68 3.46
N ASN A 157 -0.98 -12.99 3.43
CA ASN A 157 0.32 -13.53 3.83
C ASN A 157 1.44 -13.05 2.89
N LYS A 158 1.18 -13.00 1.58
CA LYS A 158 2.12 -12.44 0.59
C LYS A 158 2.40 -10.97 0.86
N ALA A 159 1.35 -10.17 1.11
CA ALA A 159 1.50 -8.75 1.42
C ALA A 159 2.36 -8.52 2.66
N GLU A 160 2.11 -9.28 3.73
CA GLU A 160 2.91 -9.21 4.96
C GLU A 160 4.37 -9.56 4.71
N LEU A 161 4.62 -10.68 4.01
CA LEU A 161 5.99 -11.11 3.68
C LEU A 161 6.74 -10.03 2.89
N TYR A 162 6.11 -9.48 1.85
CA TYR A 162 6.73 -8.49 0.99
C TYR A 162 6.96 -7.15 1.71
N ALA A 163 6.02 -6.70 2.55
CA ALA A 163 6.20 -5.49 3.34
C ALA A 163 7.35 -5.63 4.34
N LYS A 164 7.44 -6.75 5.06
CA LYS A 164 8.54 -7.03 6.01
C LYS A 164 9.88 -7.10 5.29
N HIS A 165 9.95 -7.80 4.16
CA HIS A 165 11.17 -7.87 3.36
C HIS A 165 11.59 -6.49 2.83
N ALA A 166 10.64 -5.69 2.35
CA ALA A 166 10.92 -4.32 1.94
C ALA A 166 11.52 -3.48 3.06
N LEU A 167 11.00 -3.58 4.30
CA LEU A 167 11.54 -2.87 5.45
C LEU A 167 12.97 -3.33 5.81
N GLU A 168 13.26 -4.62 5.73
CA GLU A 168 14.60 -5.17 5.93
C GLU A 168 15.59 -4.64 4.89
N VAL A 169 15.22 -4.65 3.61
CA VAL A 169 16.05 -4.10 2.53
C VAL A 169 16.26 -2.60 2.73
N LEU A 170 15.20 -1.85 3.01
CA LEU A 170 15.27 -0.40 3.24
C LEU A 170 16.17 -0.03 4.42
N ALA A 171 16.22 -0.85 5.47
CA ALA A 171 17.10 -0.61 6.61
C ALA A 171 18.58 -0.59 6.20
N ASN A 172 18.95 -1.42 5.22
CA ASN A 172 20.34 -1.70 4.84
C ASN A 172 20.74 -1.13 3.47
N ILE A 173 19.80 -0.56 2.69
CA ILE A 173 20.08 -0.08 1.33
C ILE A 173 21.10 1.07 1.34
N PRO A 174 22.23 0.96 0.60
CA PRO A 174 23.20 2.04 0.53
C PRO A 174 22.66 3.21 -0.30
N LYS A 175 23.07 4.44 0.06
CA LYS A 175 22.73 5.61 -0.74
C LYS A 175 23.40 5.56 -2.10
N PRO A 176 22.65 5.67 -3.21
CA PRO A 176 23.23 5.79 -4.54
C PRO A 176 24.14 7.01 -4.67
N THR A 177 25.25 6.88 -5.40
CA THR A 177 26.24 7.95 -5.56
C THR A 177 25.72 9.18 -6.32
N ASN A 178 24.70 8.97 -7.14
CA ASN A 178 24.03 10.02 -7.95
C ASN A 178 22.88 10.70 -7.24
N MET A 179 22.65 10.41 -5.94
CA MET A 179 21.55 10.95 -5.16
C MET A 179 22.08 11.73 -3.96
N ASN A 180 21.55 12.94 -3.71
CA ASN A 180 21.84 13.67 -2.48
C ASN A 180 21.07 13.10 -1.28
N ASP A 181 21.45 13.52 -0.05
CA ASP A 181 20.87 12.98 1.18
C ASP A 181 19.36 13.25 1.28
N ALA A 182 18.91 14.42 0.89
CA ALA A 182 17.49 14.79 0.94
C ALA A 182 16.65 13.94 -0.02
N GLN A 183 17.13 13.72 -1.25
CA GLN A 183 16.47 12.89 -2.23
C GLN A 183 16.42 11.42 -1.78
N PHE A 184 17.53 10.92 -1.23
CA PHE A 184 17.59 9.55 -0.72
C PHE A 184 16.66 9.32 0.47
N THR A 185 16.65 10.26 1.43
CA THR A 185 15.75 10.21 2.58
C THR A 185 14.29 10.25 2.14
N ALA A 186 13.92 11.16 1.23
CA ALA A 186 12.55 11.25 0.71
C ALA A 186 12.13 9.96 -0.02
N SER A 187 13.02 9.39 -0.83
CA SER A 187 12.79 8.12 -1.54
C SER A 187 12.57 6.95 -0.57
N LYS A 188 13.41 6.84 0.47
CA LYS A 188 13.23 5.83 1.52
C LYS A 188 11.94 6.04 2.28
N SER A 189 11.66 7.27 2.71
CA SER A 189 10.47 7.61 3.51
C SER A 189 9.18 7.16 2.83
N LYS A 190 9.04 7.41 1.51
CA LYS A 190 7.86 6.96 0.76
C LYS A 190 7.67 5.45 0.84
N ARG A 191 8.74 4.67 0.66
CA ARG A 191 8.68 3.21 0.69
C ARG A 191 8.44 2.66 2.08
N TYR A 192 9.01 3.30 3.12
CA TYR A 192 8.67 2.99 4.51
C TYR A 192 7.19 3.20 4.79
N VAL A 193 6.64 4.34 4.40
CA VAL A 193 5.21 4.65 4.54
C VAL A 193 4.35 3.56 3.88
N GLN A 194 4.66 3.19 2.65
CA GLN A 194 3.90 2.15 1.93
C GLN A 194 4.00 0.78 2.61
N ALA A 195 5.18 0.38 3.08
CA ALA A 195 5.36 -0.89 3.75
C ALA A 195 4.63 -0.95 5.11
N HIS A 196 4.71 0.11 5.91
CA HIS A 196 3.97 0.21 7.18
C HIS A 196 2.46 0.28 6.96
N SER A 197 1.98 1.05 5.98
CA SER A 197 0.57 1.06 5.56
C SER A 197 0.08 -0.34 5.19
N ALA A 198 0.84 -1.06 4.36
CA ALA A 198 0.52 -2.44 3.99
C ALA A 198 0.37 -3.36 5.20
N LEU A 199 1.34 -3.34 6.13
CA LEU A 199 1.31 -4.15 7.35
C LEU A 199 0.11 -3.79 8.23
N GLY A 200 -0.13 -2.51 8.45
CA GLY A 200 -1.27 -2.04 9.24
C GLY A 200 -2.59 -2.55 8.67
N LEU A 201 -2.81 -2.38 7.37
CA LEU A 201 -4.03 -2.87 6.73
C LEU A 201 -4.14 -4.41 6.76
N VAL A 202 -3.04 -5.15 6.61
CA VAL A 202 -3.04 -6.61 6.76
C VAL A 202 -3.46 -7.02 8.16
N TYR A 203 -2.88 -6.41 9.20
CA TYR A 203 -3.23 -6.71 10.58
C TYR A 203 -4.67 -6.31 10.90
N PHE A 204 -5.15 -5.17 10.40
CA PHE A 204 -6.55 -4.79 10.50
C PHE A 204 -7.50 -5.85 9.91
N ARG A 205 -7.18 -6.38 8.72
CA ARG A 205 -7.97 -7.44 8.07
C ARG A 205 -8.06 -8.73 8.89
N ARG A 206 -7.05 -8.96 9.75
CA ARG A 206 -6.98 -10.10 10.68
C ARG A 206 -7.50 -9.77 12.08
N GLU A 207 -8.08 -8.59 12.29
CA GLU A 207 -8.58 -8.13 13.58
C GLU A 207 -7.48 -8.03 14.66
N ASP A 208 -6.22 -7.94 14.27
CA ASP A 208 -5.06 -7.69 15.13
C ASP A 208 -4.85 -6.18 15.27
N TYR A 209 -5.76 -5.53 16.02
CA TYR A 209 -5.84 -4.08 16.11
C TYR A 209 -4.61 -3.45 16.79
N ASP A 210 -3.98 -4.14 17.74
CA ASP A 210 -2.78 -3.65 18.41
C ASP A 210 -1.57 -3.55 17.46
N ASN A 211 -1.36 -4.54 16.59
CA ASN A 211 -0.30 -4.49 15.59
C ASN A 211 -0.67 -3.57 14.43
N SER A 212 -1.95 -3.53 14.02
CA SER A 212 -2.44 -2.59 13.01
C SER A 212 -2.18 -1.14 13.43
N GLU A 213 -2.56 -0.76 14.66
CA GLU A 213 -2.31 0.58 15.21
C GLU A 213 -0.83 0.96 15.10
N LYS A 214 0.07 0.10 15.60
CA LYS A 214 1.52 0.39 15.59
C LYS A 214 2.05 0.67 14.19
N GLU A 215 1.65 -0.12 13.22
CA GLU A 215 2.11 0.02 11.83
C GLU A 215 1.50 1.26 11.17
N LEU A 216 0.20 1.54 11.39
CA LEU A 216 -0.47 2.72 10.85
C LEU A 216 0.03 4.02 11.50
N GLU A 217 0.41 4.00 12.77
CA GLU A 217 1.10 5.14 13.36
C GLU A 217 2.44 5.43 12.66
N GLN A 218 3.19 4.40 12.24
CA GLN A 218 4.44 4.60 11.49
C GLN A 218 4.18 5.15 10.07
N SER A 219 3.09 4.75 9.40
CA SER A 219 2.76 5.24 8.06
C SER A 219 2.23 6.68 8.07
N THR A 220 1.58 7.10 9.17
CA THR A 220 0.94 8.42 9.27
C THR A 220 1.77 9.45 10.00
N LYS A 221 2.66 9.03 10.92
CA LYS A 221 3.52 9.91 11.71
C LYS A 221 4.47 10.71 10.82
N ASP A 222 4.50 12.01 11.04
CA ASP A 222 5.39 12.93 10.32
C ASP A 222 5.23 12.88 8.78
N ASN A 223 4.15 12.24 8.29
CA ASN A 223 3.82 12.20 6.89
C ASN A 223 2.97 13.43 6.52
N PRO A 224 3.49 14.35 5.69
CA PRO A 224 2.75 15.56 5.33
C PRO A 224 1.51 15.27 4.46
N THR A 225 1.43 14.10 3.86
CA THR A 225 0.34 13.66 2.99
C THR A 225 -0.07 12.23 3.32
N PRO A 226 -0.62 11.98 4.54
CA PRO A 226 -1.01 10.63 4.94
C PRO A 226 -2.16 10.11 4.06
N ASP A 227 -2.18 8.80 3.84
CA ASP A 227 -3.29 8.17 3.15
C ASP A 227 -4.57 8.28 4.02
N PRO A 228 -5.68 8.80 3.49
CA PRO A 228 -6.93 8.86 4.24
C PRO A 228 -7.43 7.47 4.67
N THR A 229 -7.08 6.39 3.95
CA THR A 229 -7.40 5.01 4.33
C THR A 229 -6.66 4.62 5.60
N ASP A 230 -5.37 4.95 5.71
CA ASP A 230 -4.57 4.65 6.89
C ASP A 230 -5.14 5.35 8.13
N LEU A 231 -5.46 6.64 8.02
CA LEU A 231 -6.07 7.40 9.11
C LEU A 231 -7.46 6.88 9.50
N TYR A 232 -8.25 6.45 8.50
CA TYR A 232 -9.57 5.87 8.75
C TYR A 232 -9.45 4.55 9.50
N VAL A 233 -8.55 3.66 9.05
CA VAL A 233 -8.33 2.35 9.68
C VAL A 233 -7.72 2.52 11.07
N LEU A 234 -6.76 3.44 11.25
CA LEU A 234 -6.22 3.78 12.56
C LEU A 234 -7.32 4.22 13.55
N GLY A 235 -8.25 5.06 13.08
CA GLY A 235 -9.42 5.44 13.88
C GLY A 235 -10.30 4.24 14.24
N ALA A 236 -10.49 3.29 13.34
CA ALA A 236 -11.25 2.06 13.59
C ALA A 236 -10.52 1.13 14.58
N ASP A 237 -9.21 0.97 14.48
CA ASP A 237 -8.40 0.22 15.45
C ASP A 237 -8.56 0.79 16.85
N LEU A 238 -8.36 2.10 16.98
CA LEU A 238 -8.47 2.81 18.25
C LEU A 238 -9.89 2.69 18.87
N GLN A 239 -10.94 2.65 18.04
CA GLN A 239 -12.30 2.36 18.52
C GLN A 239 -12.43 0.92 19.06
N ASN A 240 -11.88 -0.07 18.35
CA ASN A 240 -11.89 -1.47 18.80
C ASN A 240 -11.09 -1.65 20.09
N LEU A 241 -10.04 -0.87 20.27
CA LEU A 241 -9.22 -0.81 21.49
C LEU A 241 -9.85 0.07 22.60
N ASN A 242 -11.08 0.58 22.42
CA ASN A 242 -11.80 1.46 23.32
C ASN A 242 -11.12 2.81 23.60
N ARG A 243 -10.21 3.24 22.74
CA ARG A 243 -9.50 4.52 22.80
C ARG A 243 -10.23 5.60 21.99
N TYR A 244 -11.46 5.88 22.37
CA TYR A 244 -12.38 6.73 21.60
C TYR A 244 -11.90 8.17 21.40
N GLY A 245 -11.13 8.73 22.32
CA GLY A 245 -10.54 10.06 22.17
C GLY A 245 -9.54 10.11 21.02
N ASP A 246 -8.61 9.17 21.01
CA ASP A 246 -7.59 9.05 19.99
C ASP A 246 -8.21 8.68 18.63
N ALA A 247 -9.25 7.81 18.65
CA ALA A 247 -10.02 7.48 17.46
C ALA A 247 -10.67 8.72 16.82
N ALA A 248 -11.24 9.61 17.64
CA ALA A 248 -11.82 10.85 17.14
C ALA A 248 -10.78 11.75 16.47
N ASP A 249 -9.54 11.76 16.97
CA ASP A 249 -8.44 12.54 16.39
C ASP A 249 -7.97 11.96 15.07
N ALA A 250 -7.80 10.64 14.97
CA ALA A 250 -7.45 9.95 13.72
C ALA A 250 -8.51 10.17 12.62
N PHE A 251 -9.79 9.96 12.95
CA PHE A 251 -10.89 10.25 12.01
C PHE A 251 -10.98 11.72 11.62
N ARG A 252 -10.66 12.65 12.53
CA ARG A 252 -10.62 14.09 12.21
C ARG A 252 -9.53 14.38 11.21
N GLY A 253 -8.34 13.79 11.38
CA GLY A 253 -7.25 13.89 10.41
C GLY A 253 -7.68 13.43 9.02
N CYS A 254 -8.30 12.25 8.92
CA CYS A 254 -8.90 11.74 7.69
C CYS A 254 -9.95 12.70 7.11
N GLY A 255 -10.82 13.26 7.93
CA GLY A 255 -11.89 14.19 7.51
C GLY A 255 -11.40 15.54 6.98
N GLN A 256 -10.13 15.88 7.18
CA GLN A 256 -9.50 17.07 6.60
C GLN A 256 -8.99 16.82 5.17
N ILE A 257 -8.81 15.57 4.76
CA ILE A 257 -8.32 15.21 3.43
C ILE A 257 -9.51 15.10 2.48
N ALA A 258 -9.48 15.89 1.40
CA ALA A 258 -10.53 15.84 0.37
C ALA A 258 -10.52 14.48 -0.32
N GLY A 259 -11.69 13.83 -0.42
CA GLY A 259 -11.81 12.52 -1.07
C GLY A 259 -13.06 11.76 -0.64
N ALA A 260 -13.18 10.51 -1.08
CA ALA A 260 -14.37 9.68 -0.83
C ALA A 260 -14.62 9.38 0.65
N LEU A 261 -13.57 9.32 1.46
CA LEU A 261 -13.67 9.04 2.89
C LEU A 261 -13.95 10.29 3.74
N GLN A 262 -13.85 11.50 3.18
CA GLN A 262 -13.89 12.74 3.93
C GLN A 262 -15.13 12.87 4.84
N ASP A 263 -16.31 12.71 4.27
CA ASP A 263 -17.56 12.89 5.01
C ASP A 263 -17.82 11.74 5.99
N GLN A 264 -17.43 10.54 5.62
CA GLN A 264 -17.49 9.38 6.50
C GLN A 264 -16.57 9.58 7.71
N CYS A 265 -15.33 10.02 7.49
CA CYS A 265 -14.39 10.31 8.57
C CYS A 265 -14.91 11.39 9.52
N LYS A 266 -15.54 12.47 9.03
CA LYS A 266 -16.18 13.49 9.88
C LYS A 266 -17.27 12.89 10.76
N GLN A 267 -18.13 12.03 10.20
CA GLN A 267 -19.20 11.37 10.96
C GLN A 267 -18.64 10.46 12.06
N TYR A 268 -17.61 9.67 11.77
CA TYR A 268 -16.96 8.81 12.75
C TYR A 268 -16.19 9.60 13.81
N ALA A 269 -15.56 10.71 13.45
CA ALA A 269 -14.91 11.60 14.43
C ALA A 269 -15.91 12.13 15.48
N ASP A 270 -17.08 12.59 15.03
CA ASP A 270 -18.13 13.07 15.91
C ASP A 270 -18.73 11.94 16.78
N ALA A 271 -18.89 10.75 16.22
CA ALA A 271 -19.38 9.58 16.96
C ALA A 271 -18.39 9.14 18.03
N ALA A 272 -17.11 9.01 17.68
CA ALA A 272 -16.06 8.64 18.61
C ALA A 272 -15.90 9.68 19.74
N LYS A 273 -15.96 10.97 19.41
CA LYS A 273 -15.93 12.04 20.41
C LYS A 273 -17.07 11.93 21.40
N ARG A 274 -18.31 11.72 20.93
CA ARG A 274 -19.48 11.53 21.84
C ARG A 274 -19.26 10.33 22.76
N GLN A 275 -18.70 9.23 22.25
CA GLN A 275 -18.43 8.05 23.07
C GLN A 275 -17.36 8.34 24.13
N ALA A 276 -16.28 9.03 23.76
CA ALA A 276 -15.26 9.48 24.70
C ALA A 276 -15.83 10.37 25.82
N ASP A 277 -16.73 11.29 25.48
CA ASP A 277 -17.37 12.19 26.45
C ASP A 277 -18.29 11.45 27.43
N LEU A 278 -18.94 10.37 26.99
CA LEU A 278 -19.79 9.53 27.86
C LEU A 278 -18.97 8.72 28.88
N LEU A 279 -17.72 8.43 28.59
CA LEU A 279 -16.84 7.64 29.47
C LEU A 279 -16.02 8.49 30.44
N LYS A 280 -16.08 9.82 30.38
CA LYS A 280 -15.43 10.70 31.34
C LYS A 280 -16.05 10.54 32.73
N PRO A 281 -15.25 10.40 33.77
CA PRO A 281 -15.78 10.39 35.12
C PRO A 281 -16.52 11.72 35.42
N LYS A 282 -17.69 11.59 36.03
CA LYS A 282 -18.51 12.75 36.50
C LYS A 282 -17.92 13.36 37.75
#